data_84153b524498c239eb5804cb6e00262f
#
_entry.id   84153b524498c239eb5804cb6e00262f
#
_cell.length_a   1.000
_cell.length_b   1.000
_cell.length_c   1.000
_cell.angle_alpha   90.00
_cell.angle_beta   90.00
_cell.angle_gamma   90.00
#
_symmetry.space_group_name_H-M   'P 1'
#
loop_
_entity.id
_entity.type
_entity.pdbx_description
1 polymer ?
#
loop_
_entity_poly.entity_id
_entity_poly.type
_entity_poly.pdbx_seq_one_letter_code
_entity_poly.pdbx_strand_id
1 'polypeptide(L)'
;ALYILMIVFVVYTIIKNNKFWSWGAAATIISQVASYLPIALGIGGCIVLTGTDLSAGRVVGLTAAVSAILLQRADLPNRIMGAFPELPAGAAIVLAILATMVVGGIVGFINGFFVAKFKLHPFIVTLATQLMTYSVILLVFMLGGNNGQPMNGLRPEYTNFVKGTMVEIGGAALPWYVLYAVIFAVLMWFIWNKTTFGKNMFAVGSNQEAASVSGVNVFKTIVMVHTLAGIMYGLNGFIEAARLRSVNQA
;
A
#
# COMPACT_ATOMS: atom_id res chain seq x y z
N ALA A 1 -5.02 10.71 -29.59
CA ALA A 1 -6.47 10.42 -29.39
C ALA A 1 -6.83 10.44 -27.90
N LEU A 2 -6.16 9.67 -27.01
CA LEU A 2 -6.51 9.55 -25.59
C LEU A 2 -6.46 10.89 -24.84
N TYR A 3 -5.36 11.65 -24.99
CA TYR A 3 -5.20 12.96 -24.33
C TYR A 3 -6.25 13.99 -24.79
N ILE A 4 -6.65 13.96 -26.06
CA ILE A 4 -7.70 14.84 -26.58
C ILE A 4 -9.03 14.52 -25.91
N LEU A 5 -9.37 13.23 -25.80
CA LEU A 5 -10.58 12.77 -25.13
C LEU A 5 -10.61 13.15 -23.65
N MET A 6 -9.47 13.03 -22.96
CA MET A 6 -9.33 13.48 -21.57
C MET A 6 -9.55 14.99 -21.43
N ILE A 7 -8.94 15.80 -22.32
CA ILE A 7 -9.10 17.26 -22.31
C ILE A 7 -10.56 17.64 -22.57
N VAL A 8 -11.19 17.03 -23.58
CA VAL A 8 -12.61 17.28 -23.90
C VAL A 8 -13.51 16.94 -22.70
N PHE A 9 -13.27 15.80 -22.03
CA PHE A 9 -14.03 15.42 -20.85
C PHE A 9 -13.85 16.40 -19.69
N VAL A 10 -12.60 16.83 -19.43
CA VAL A 10 -12.30 17.82 -18.39
C VAL A 10 -12.99 19.15 -18.69
N VAL A 11 -12.86 19.65 -19.93
CA VAL A 11 -13.51 20.91 -20.36
C VAL A 11 -15.03 20.80 -20.25
N TYR A 12 -15.62 19.69 -20.69
CA TYR A 12 -17.06 19.45 -20.54
C TYR A 12 -17.49 19.47 -19.07
N THR A 13 -16.73 18.82 -18.19
CA THR A 13 -17.03 18.77 -16.75
C THR A 13 -16.94 20.16 -16.11
N ILE A 14 -15.95 20.96 -16.50
CA ILE A 14 -15.78 22.35 -16.03
C ILE A 14 -16.99 23.21 -16.44
N ILE A 15 -17.45 23.09 -17.68
CA ILE A 15 -18.58 23.88 -18.21
C ILE A 15 -19.89 23.49 -17.50
N LYS A 16 -20.07 22.19 -17.22
CA LYS A 16 -21.29 21.67 -16.60
C LYS A 16 -21.35 21.83 -15.08
N ASN A 17 -20.21 21.88 -14.42
CA ASN A 17 -20.14 21.91 -12.95
C ASN A 17 -19.15 22.99 -12.46
N ASN A 18 -19.70 24.15 -12.06
CA ASN A 18 -18.91 25.26 -11.52
C ASN A 18 -18.11 24.90 -10.25
N LYS A 19 -18.47 23.81 -9.56
CA LYS A 19 -17.75 23.35 -8.37
C LYS A 19 -16.47 22.55 -8.69
N PHE A 20 -16.22 22.23 -9.96
CA PHE A 20 -15.03 21.51 -10.37
C PHE A 20 -13.72 22.25 -10.01
N TRP A 21 -13.72 23.58 -10.09
CA TRP A 21 -12.61 24.45 -9.69
C TRP A 21 -12.67 24.90 -8.23
N SER A 22 -13.33 24.14 -7.37
CA SER A 22 -13.37 24.43 -5.93
C SER A 22 -12.16 23.82 -5.22
N TRP A 23 -11.77 24.42 -4.10
CA TRP A 23 -10.79 23.85 -3.19
C TRP A 23 -11.20 22.47 -2.69
N GLY A 24 -12.49 22.20 -2.55
CA GLY A 24 -13.01 20.88 -2.20
C GLY A 24 -12.70 19.82 -3.25
N ALA A 25 -12.84 20.14 -4.54
CA ALA A 25 -12.48 19.23 -5.62
C ALA A 25 -10.97 18.97 -5.65
N ALA A 26 -10.15 20.01 -5.51
CA ALA A 26 -8.70 19.89 -5.44
C ALA A 26 -8.26 19.03 -4.25
N ALA A 27 -8.79 19.26 -3.05
CA ALA A 27 -8.51 18.46 -1.86
C ALA A 27 -8.91 17.00 -2.04
N THR A 28 -10.03 16.73 -2.71
CA THR A 28 -10.47 15.37 -3.02
C THR A 28 -9.49 14.67 -3.97
N ILE A 29 -9.03 15.34 -5.02
CA ILE A 29 -8.04 14.79 -5.97
C ILE A 29 -6.72 14.51 -5.24
N ILE A 30 -6.20 15.47 -4.47
CA ILE A 30 -4.96 15.31 -3.70
C ILE A 30 -5.09 14.11 -2.75
N SER A 31 -6.20 14.01 -2.04
CA SER A 31 -6.47 12.91 -1.12
C SER A 31 -6.54 11.55 -1.82
N GLN A 32 -7.16 11.48 -2.99
CA GLN A 32 -7.20 10.26 -3.79
C GLN A 32 -5.81 9.86 -4.27
N VAL A 33 -5.03 10.78 -4.84
CA VAL A 33 -3.65 10.53 -5.25
C VAL A 33 -2.81 10.05 -4.07
N ALA A 34 -2.91 10.72 -2.93
CA ALA A 34 -2.16 10.37 -1.73
C ALA A 34 -2.49 8.96 -1.21
N SER A 35 -3.75 8.52 -1.31
CA SER A 35 -4.15 7.18 -0.85
C SER A 35 -3.55 6.05 -1.68
N TYR A 36 -3.29 6.27 -2.98
CA TYR A 36 -2.70 5.27 -3.88
C TYR A 36 -1.19 5.44 -4.06
N LEU A 37 -0.59 6.52 -3.57
CA LEU A 37 0.82 6.81 -3.79
C LEU A 37 1.76 5.75 -3.20
N PRO A 38 1.58 5.21 -1.98
CA PRO A 38 2.48 4.19 -1.46
C PRO A 38 2.50 2.92 -2.30
N ILE A 39 1.33 2.42 -2.75
CA ILE A 39 1.27 1.24 -3.62
C ILE A 39 1.93 1.52 -4.97
N ALA A 40 1.70 2.71 -5.55
CA ALA A 40 2.32 3.11 -6.82
C ALA A 40 3.85 3.18 -6.73
N LEU A 41 4.39 3.71 -5.62
CA LEU A 41 5.83 3.73 -5.35
C LEU A 41 6.40 2.31 -5.22
N GLY A 42 5.70 1.40 -4.55
CA GLY A 42 6.12 0.00 -4.47
C GLY A 42 6.19 -0.66 -5.84
N ILE A 43 5.10 -0.60 -6.62
CA ILE A 43 5.02 -1.16 -7.98
C ILE A 43 6.08 -0.54 -8.90
N GLY A 44 6.34 0.77 -8.75
CA GLY A 44 7.35 1.49 -9.55
C GLY A 44 8.73 0.84 -9.52
N GLY A 45 9.17 0.35 -8.36
CA GLY A 45 10.42 -0.40 -8.23
C GLY A 45 10.41 -1.71 -9.03
N CYS A 46 9.31 -2.45 -9.00
CA CYS A 46 9.14 -3.68 -9.78
C CYS A 46 9.13 -3.40 -11.29
N ILE A 47 8.49 -2.31 -11.72
CA ILE A 47 8.46 -1.88 -13.13
C ILE A 47 9.87 -1.53 -13.62
N VAL A 48 10.69 -0.87 -12.81
CA VAL A 48 12.09 -0.59 -13.15
C VAL A 48 12.86 -1.89 -13.41
N LEU A 49 12.57 -2.97 -12.70
CA LEU A 49 13.14 -4.31 -12.95
C LEU A 49 12.49 -5.04 -14.14
N THR A 50 11.72 -4.35 -14.99
CA THR A 50 10.97 -4.93 -16.12
C THR A 50 9.94 -5.97 -15.70
N GLY A 51 9.47 -5.91 -14.45
CA GLY A 51 8.47 -6.81 -13.88
C GLY A 51 7.15 -6.11 -13.57
N THR A 52 6.07 -6.88 -13.55
CA THR A 52 4.75 -6.42 -13.08
C THR A 52 4.41 -7.19 -11.81
N ASP A 53 3.99 -6.48 -10.77
CA ASP A 53 3.52 -7.10 -9.53
C ASP A 53 1.98 -7.05 -9.45
N LEU A 54 1.34 -8.19 -9.73
CA LEU A 54 -0.10 -8.32 -9.66
C LEU A 54 -0.61 -8.57 -8.24
N SER A 55 0.27 -8.97 -7.31
CA SER A 55 -0.12 -9.27 -5.94
C SER A 55 -0.40 -8.01 -5.10
N ALA A 56 0.05 -6.84 -5.55
CA ALA A 56 0.03 -5.59 -4.80
C ALA A 56 -1.33 -5.28 -4.14
N GLY A 57 -2.42 -5.36 -4.90
CA GLY A 57 -3.77 -5.08 -4.37
C GLY A 57 -4.20 -6.06 -3.29
N ARG A 58 -3.89 -7.35 -3.43
CA ARG A 58 -4.24 -8.36 -2.41
C ARG A 58 -3.35 -8.26 -1.18
N VAL A 59 -2.08 -7.88 -1.34
CA VAL A 59 -1.19 -7.61 -0.21
C VAL A 59 -1.69 -6.40 0.59
N VAL A 60 -2.15 -5.35 -0.08
CA VAL A 60 -2.82 -4.20 0.58
C VAL A 60 -4.06 -4.67 1.35
N GLY A 61 -4.91 -5.51 0.75
CA GLY A 61 -6.08 -6.08 1.42
C GLY A 61 -5.73 -6.91 2.66
N LEU A 62 -4.72 -7.78 2.55
CA LEU A 62 -4.24 -8.59 3.69
C LEU A 62 -3.71 -7.71 4.83
N THR A 63 -2.88 -6.72 4.50
CA THR A 63 -2.30 -5.83 5.51
C THR A 63 -3.33 -4.86 6.10
N ALA A 64 -4.36 -4.48 5.34
CA ALA A 64 -5.52 -3.78 5.86
C ALA A 64 -6.29 -4.65 6.89
N ALA A 65 -6.48 -5.95 6.60
CA ALA A 65 -7.08 -6.88 7.54
C ALA A 65 -6.23 -7.04 8.82
N VAL A 66 -4.90 -7.13 8.70
CA VAL A 66 -3.98 -7.15 9.86
C VAL A 66 -4.14 -5.88 10.70
N SER A 67 -4.20 -4.71 10.07
CA SER A 67 -4.46 -3.44 10.78
C SER A 67 -5.80 -3.46 11.50
N ALA A 68 -6.86 -3.92 10.83
CA ALA A 68 -8.19 -4.00 11.42
C ALA A 68 -8.22 -4.93 12.64
N ILE A 69 -7.62 -6.11 12.54
CA ILE A 69 -7.54 -7.08 13.64
C ILE A 69 -6.88 -6.48 14.89
N LEU A 70 -5.77 -5.76 14.72
CA LEU A 70 -5.02 -5.16 15.83
C LEU A 70 -5.69 -3.90 16.39
N LEU A 71 -6.48 -3.20 15.56
CA LEU A 71 -7.03 -1.87 15.87
C LEU A 71 -8.56 -1.84 15.96
N GLN A 72 -9.23 -3.01 16.02
CA GLN A 72 -10.65 -3.07 16.40
C GLN A 72 -10.85 -2.61 17.85
N ARG A 73 -11.99 -1.96 18.09
CA ARG A 73 -12.43 -1.58 19.44
C ARG A 73 -12.65 -2.81 20.30
N ALA A 74 -12.33 -2.71 21.59
CA ALA A 74 -12.42 -3.82 22.52
C ALA A 74 -13.86 -4.18 22.92
N ASP A 75 -14.76 -3.20 22.85
CA ASP A 75 -16.17 -3.36 23.19
C ASP A 75 -17.01 -4.10 22.13
N LEU A 76 -16.40 -4.50 21.01
CA LEU A 76 -17.11 -5.21 19.96
C LEU A 76 -17.30 -6.69 20.32
N PRO A 77 -18.53 -7.23 20.21
CA PRO A 77 -18.83 -8.62 20.56
C PRO A 77 -18.16 -9.63 19.59
N ASN A 78 -17.88 -9.23 18.37
CA ASN A 78 -17.26 -10.04 17.32
C ASN A 78 -15.82 -9.60 16.98
N ARG A 79 -15.10 -9.07 17.97
CA ARG A 79 -13.69 -8.75 17.84
C ARG A 79 -12.88 -10.02 17.53
N ILE A 80 -12.11 -10.02 16.45
CA ILE A 80 -11.38 -11.22 15.99
C ILE A 80 -10.34 -11.67 17.01
N MET A 81 -9.61 -10.74 17.61
CA MET A 81 -8.64 -11.04 18.69
C MET A 81 -9.21 -10.66 20.07
N GLY A 82 -10.34 -11.24 20.46
CA GLY A 82 -11.00 -10.93 21.74
C GLY A 82 -10.12 -11.14 22.97
N ALA A 83 -9.23 -12.13 22.94
CA ALA A 83 -8.29 -12.43 24.04
C ALA A 83 -7.02 -11.55 24.03
N PHE A 84 -6.79 -10.71 23.02
CA PHE A 84 -5.60 -9.87 22.97
C PHE A 84 -5.75 -8.68 23.93
N PRO A 85 -4.76 -8.43 24.82
CA PRO A 85 -4.85 -7.36 25.79
C PRO A 85 -5.00 -6.00 25.13
N GLU A 86 -5.73 -5.11 25.76
CA GLU A 86 -5.85 -3.73 25.28
C GLU A 86 -4.55 -2.98 25.47
N LEU A 87 -3.89 -2.72 24.37
CA LEU A 87 -2.74 -1.82 24.33
C LEU A 87 -3.20 -0.35 24.33
N PRO A 88 -2.42 0.57 24.93
CA PRO A 88 -2.61 2.00 24.73
C PRO A 88 -2.66 2.33 23.24
N ALA A 89 -3.51 3.30 22.85
CA ALA A 89 -3.78 3.58 21.45
C ALA A 89 -2.51 3.84 20.62
N GLY A 90 -1.55 4.61 21.16
CA GLY A 90 -0.28 4.87 20.49
C GLY A 90 0.55 3.61 20.25
N ALA A 91 0.66 2.73 21.27
CA ALA A 91 1.39 1.47 21.13
C ALA A 91 0.72 0.51 20.14
N ALA A 92 -0.62 0.45 20.13
CA ALA A 92 -1.36 -0.35 19.19
C ALA A 92 -1.18 0.13 17.73
N ILE A 93 -1.15 1.46 17.50
CA ILE A 93 -0.90 2.05 16.17
C ILE A 93 0.52 1.70 15.69
N VAL A 94 1.53 1.87 16.53
CA VAL A 94 2.92 1.53 16.19
C VAL A 94 3.05 0.03 15.88
N LEU A 95 2.46 -0.82 16.71
CA LEU A 95 2.44 -2.27 16.47
C LEU A 95 1.78 -2.61 15.14
N ALA A 96 0.66 -1.98 14.81
CA ALA A 96 -0.05 -2.23 13.55
C ALA A 96 0.79 -1.77 12.34
N ILE A 97 1.46 -0.62 12.40
CA ILE A 97 2.37 -0.17 11.35
C ILE A 97 3.49 -1.19 11.14
N LEU A 98 4.16 -1.62 12.21
CA LEU A 98 5.24 -2.61 12.11
C LEU A 98 4.73 -3.96 11.60
N ALA A 99 3.59 -4.42 12.09
CA ALA A 99 2.99 -5.69 11.65
C ALA A 99 2.64 -5.66 10.16
N THR A 100 2.05 -4.58 9.66
CA THR A 100 1.72 -4.45 8.23
C THR A 100 2.95 -4.36 7.35
N MET A 101 4.00 -3.65 7.79
CA MET A 101 5.29 -3.61 7.09
C MET A 101 5.94 -5.00 7.02
N VAL A 102 5.92 -5.74 8.13
CA VAL A 102 6.49 -7.10 8.20
C VAL A 102 5.72 -8.05 7.30
N VAL A 103 4.38 -8.09 7.42
CA VAL A 103 3.54 -8.98 6.60
C VAL A 103 3.70 -8.65 5.11
N GLY A 104 3.60 -7.39 4.74
CA GLY A 104 3.82 -6.97 3.36
C GLY A 104 5.24 -7.29 2.88
N GLY A 105 6.25 -7.02 3.71
CA GLY A 105 7.65 -7.31 3.43
C GLY A 105 7.92 -8.80 3.24
N ILE A 106 7.30 -9.69 4.04
CA ILE A 106 7.41 -11.15 3.88
C ILE A 106 6.85 -11.58 2.53
N VAL A 107 5.67 -11.11 2.15
CA VAL A 107 5.07 -11.45 0.85
C VAL A 107 5.95 -10.94 -0.30
N GLY A 108 6.44 -9.70 -0.20
CA GLY A 108 7.38 -9.14 -1.17
C GLY A 108 8.69 -9.93 -1.24
N PHE A 109 9.24 -10.35 -0.09
CA PHE A 109 10.43 -11.20 -0.03
C PHE A 109 10.20 -12.53 -0.73
N ILE A 110 9.07 -13.19 -0.50
CA ILE A 110 8.70 -14.45 -1.16
C ILE A 110 8.65 -14.23 -2.68
N ASN A 111 7.96 -13.20 -3.17
CA ASN A 111 7.91 -12.87 -4.59
C ASN A 111 9.32 -12.66 -5.17
N GLY A 112 10.12 -11.81 -4.54
CA GLY A 112 11.48 -11.52 -4.98
C GLY A 112 12.38 -12.74 -4.98
N PHE A 113 12.25 -13.60 -3.96
CA PHE A 113 13.03 -14.84 -3.86
C PHE A 113 12.73 -15.79 -5.02
N PHE A 114 11.45 -16.06 -5.32
CA PHE A 114 11.08 -16.96 -6.41
C PHE A 114 11.48 -16.39 -7.79
N VAL A 115 11.27 -15.11 -8.01
CA VAL A 115 11.70 -14.43 -9.24
C VAL A 115 13.22 -14.52 -9.42
N ALA A 116 13.99 -14.19 -8.38
CA ALA A 116 15.44 -14.13 -8.48
C ALA A 116 16.12 -15.50 -8.49
N LYS A 117 15.63 -16.44 -7.63
CA LYS A 117 16.26 -17.76 -7.48
C LYS A 117 15.99 -18.68 -8.66
N PHE A 118 14.74 -18.72 -9.13
CA PHE A 118 14.30 -19.63 -10.18
C PHE A 118 14.22 -18.95 -11.55
N LYS A 119 14.57 -17.66 -11.63
CA LYS A 119 14.49 -16.85 -12.87
C LYS A 119 13.10 -16.90 -13.50
N LEU A 120 12.07 -16.98 -12.65
CA LEU A 120 10.67 -16.99 -13.11
C LEU A 120 10.25 -15.58 -13.52
N HIS A 121 9.34 -15.51 -14.49
CA HIS A 121 8.78 -14.23 -14.86
C HIS A 121 7.95 -13.65 -13.70
N PRO A 122 8.17 -12.39 -13.30
CA PRO A 122 7.48 -11.77 -12.16
C PRO A 122 5.96 -11.89 -12.20
N PHE A 123 5.37 -11.78 -13.39
CA PHE A 123 3.93 -11.93 -13.62
C PHE A 123 3.38 -13.26 -13.08
N ILE A 124 4.06 -14.39 -13.36
CA ILE A 124 3.61 -15.73 -12.93
C ILE A 124 3.67 -15.86 -11.42
N VAL A 125 4.79 -15.43 -10.82
CA VAL A 125 5.00 -15.51 -9.38
C VAL A 125 3.97 -14.65 -8.65
N THR A 126 3.80 -13.40 -9.07
CA THR A 126 2.91 -12.46 -8.40
C THR A 126 1.43 -12.79 -8.61
N LEU A 127 1.06 -13.41 -9.74
CA LEU A 127 -0.28 -13.94 -9.95
C LEU A 127 -0.60 -15.10 -8.98
N ALA A 128 0.34 -16.03 -8.81
CA ALA A 128 0.18 -17.12 -7.84
C ALA A 128 0.06 -16.56 -6.41
N THR A 129 0.92 -15.61 -6.04
CA THR A 129 0.88 -14.96 -4.74
C THR A 129 -0.41 -14.16 -4.54
N GLN A 130 -0.95 -13.52 -5.56
CA GLN A 130 -2.26 -12.86 -5.52
C GLN A 130 -3.37 -13.82 -5.09
N LEU A 131 -3.42 -15.02 -5.69
CA LEU A 131 -4.42 -16.04 -5.38
C LEU A 131 -4.23 -16.61 -3.96
N MET A 132 -2.97 -16.91 -3.59
CA MET A 132 -2.64 -17.36 -2.23
C MET A 132 -3.03 -16.32 -1.17
N THR A 133 -2.67 -15.07 -1.39
CA THR A 133 -2.98 -13.96 -0.47
C THR A 133 -4.49 -13.77 -0.35
N TYR A 134 -5.24 -13.89 -1.45
CA TYR A 134 -6.70 -13.86 -1.41
C TYR A 134 -7.28 -14.98 -0.55
N SER A 135 -6.79 -16.21 -0.72
CA SER A 135 -7.21 -17.35 0.11
C SER A 135 -6.92 -17.11 1.61
N VAL A 136 -5.75 -16.54 1.92
CA VAL A 136 -5.41 -16.18 3.31
C VAL A 136 -6.37 -15.11 3.85
N ILE A 137 -6.72 -14.10 3.05
CA ILE A 137 -7.71 -13.08 3.44
C ILE A 137 -9.04 -13.75 3.80
N LEU A 138 -9.55 -14.64 2.96
CA LEU A 138 -10.81 -15.35 3.23
C LEU A 138 -10.75 -16.13 4.56
N LEU A 139 -9.65 -16.84 4.83
CA LEU A 139 -9.46 -17.56 6.09
C LEU A 139 -9.40 -16.60 7.29
N VAL A 140 -8.69 -15.48 7.16
CA VAL A 140 -8.60 -14.46 8.21
C VAL A 140 -9.97 -13.89 8.56
N PHE A 141 -10.85 -13.67 7.57
CA PHE A 141 -12.20 -13.17 7.81
C PHE A 141 -13.14 -14.20 8.47
N MET A 142 -12.78 -15.48 8.46
CA MET A 142 -13.52 -16.54 9.18
C MET A 142 -13.09 -16.70 10.65
N LEU A 143 -11.98 -16.06 11.07
CA LEU A 143 -11.48 -16.15 12.44
C LEU A 143 -12.39 -15.42 13.44
N GLY A 144 -12.29 -15.77 14.70
CA GLY A 144 -12.93 -15.09 15.83
C GLY A 144 -14.47 -15.03 15.77
N GLY A 145 -15.11 -15.92 15.00
CA GLY A 145 -16.57 -15.91 14.82
C GLY A 145 -17.07 -14.78 13.89
N ASN A 146 -16.19 -14.11 13.16
CA ASN A 146 -16.56 -13.02 12.26
C ASN A 146 -17.37 -13.50 11.03
N ASN A 147 -17.33 -14.81 10.71
CA ASN A 147 -18.14 -15.46 9.68
C ASN A 147 -18.12 -14.74 8.31
N GLY A 148 -16.97 -14.24 7.91
CA GLY A 148 -16.80 -13.55 6.64
C GLY A 148 -17.38 -12.13 6.57
N GLN A 149 -17.84 -11.57 7.68
CA GLN A 149 -18.38 -10.22 7.70
C GLN A 149 -17.28 -9.15 7.57
N PRO A 150 -17.59 -7.96 7.04
CA PRO A 150 -16.64 -6.85 7.03
C PRO A 150 -16.14 -6.51 8.43
N MET A 151 -14.83 -6.26 8.54
CA MET A 151 -14.23 -5.83 9.80
C MET A 151 -14.47 -4.33 9.99
N ASN A 152 -15.43 -4.02 10.85
CA ASN A 152 -15.82 -2.65 11.22
C ASN A 152 -15.38 -2.32 12.65
N GLY A 153 -15.70 -1.09 13.10
CA GLY A 153 -15.48 -0.68 14.48
C GLY A 153 -14.02 -0.48 14.84
N LEU A 154 -13.27 0.16 13.96
CA LEU A 154 -11.89 0.54 14.23
C LEU A 154 -11.82 1.64 15.29
N ARG A 155 -10.74 1.65 16.07
CA ARG A 155 -10.52 2.66 17.12
C ARG A 155 -10.53 4.08 16.56
N PRO A 156 -11.25 5.03 17.19
CA PRO A 156 -11.29 6.43 16.75
C PRO A 156 -9.91 7.07 16.68
N GLU A 157 -9.02 6.74 17.60
CA GLU A 157 -7.64 7.29 17.64
C GLU A 157 -6.87 6.90 16.38
N TYR A 158 -7.02 5.67 15.91
CA TYR A 158 -6.40 5.20 14.66
C TYR A 158 -6.99 5.90 13.44
N THR A 159 -8.31 5.96 13.35
CA THR A 159 -8.96 6.64 12.21
C THR A 159 -8.63 8.13 12.18
N ASN A 160 -8.51 8.79 13.33
CA ASN A 160 -8.10 10.18 13.42
C ASN A 160 -6.62 10.38 13.13
N PHE A 161 -5.75 9.44 13.55
CA PHE A 161 -4.32 9.48 13.21
C PHE A 161 -4.08 9.48 11.71
N VAL A 162 -4.87 8.73 10.93
CA VAL A 162 -4.71 8.64 9.47
C VAL A 162 -5.59 9.65 8.73
N LYS A 163 -6.88 9.70 9.07
CA LYS A 163 -7.91 10.46 8.32
C LYS A 163 -8.30 11.78 9.00
N GLY A 164 -7.80 12.08 10.19
CA GLY A 164 -8.03 13.35 10.86
C GLY A 164 -7.59 14.52 9.98
N THR A 165 -8.19 15.69 10.18
CA THR A 165 -7.84 16.91 9.44
C THR A 165 -6.46 17.38 9.85
N MET A 166 -5.54 17.46 8.89
CA MET A 166 -4.21 18.04 9.07
C MET A 166 -4.25 19.55 8.91
N VAL A 167 -4.84 19.99 7.82
CA VAL A 167 -4.99 21.41 7.47
C VAL A 167 -6.30 21.61 6.73
N GLU A 168 -6.90 22.80 6.92
CA GLU A 168 -8.11 23.18 6.23
C GLU A 168 -7.82 24.41 5.35
N ILE A 169 -8.07 24.28 4.05
CA ILE A 169 -7.82 25.33 3.05
C ILE A 169 -9.11 25.61 2.30
N GLY A 170 -9.63 26.84 2.42
CA GLY A 170 -10.84 27.26 1.72
C GLY A 170 -12.07 26.41 2.05
N GLY A 171 -12.21 25.92 3.29
CA GLY A 171 -13.28 25.03 3.73
C GLY A 171 -13.13 23.57 3.30
N ALA A 172 -11.99 23.19 2.74
CA ALA A 172 -11.67 21.80 2.39
C ALA A 172 -10.59 21.26 3.32
N ALA A 173 -10.89 20.14 3.97
CA ALA A 173 -9.97 19.46 4.89
C ALA A 173 -9.02 18.51 4.12
N LEU A 174 -7.73 18.65 4.37
CA LEU A 174 -6.71 17.70 3.94
C LEU A 174 -6.38 16.74 5.09
N PRO A 175 -6.49 15.43 4.90
CA PRO A 175 -6.22 14.44 5.94
C PRO A 175 -4.73 14.18 6.13
N TRP A 176 -4.35 13.66 7.32
CA TRP A 176 -2.97 13.35 7.68
C TRP A 176 -2.26 12.39 6.71
N TYR A 177 -2.99 11.45 6.11
CA TYR A 177 -2.36 10.51 5.17
C TYR A 177 -1.79 11.18 3.91
N VAL A 178 -2.18 12.43 3.60
CA VAL A 178 -1.54 13.21 2.52
C VAL A 178 -0.09 13.53 2.89
N LEU A 179 0.16 13.94 4.15
CA LEU A 179 1.52 14.16 4.63
C LEU A 179 2.34 12.85 4.62
N TYR A 180 1.74 11.75 5.06
CA TYR A 180 2.42 10.44 5.04
C TYR A 180 2.81 10.03 3.63
N ALA A 181 1.93 10.24 2.66
CA ALA A 181 2.22 9.97 1.25
C ALA A 181 3.40 10.80 0.73
N VAL A 182 3.49 12.08 1.09
CA VAL A 182 4.63 12.95 0.75
C VAL A 182 5.92 12.43 1.40
N ILE A 183 5.88 12.05 2.68
CA ILE A 183 7.03 11.47 3.38
C ILE A 183 7.51 10.21 2.66
N PHE A 184 6.60 9.31 2.28
CA PHE A 184 6.95 8.09 1.55
C PHE A 184 7.52 8.40 0.17
N ALA A 185 6.97 9.40 -0.54
CA ALA A 185 7.50 9.82 -1.84
C ALA A 185 8.94 10.35 -1.71
N VAL A 186 9.22 11.19 -0.73
CA VAL A 186 10.56 11.74 -0.47
C VAL A 186 11.53 10.62 -0.08
N LEU A 187 11.10 9.69 0.79
CA LEU A 187 11.91 8.55 1.21
C LEU A 187 12.25 7.63 0.03
N MET A 188 11.27 7.29 -0.80
CA MET A 188 11.49 6.45 -1.97
C MET A 188 12.34 7.17 -3.04
N TRP A 189 12.12 8.47 -3.24
CA TRP A 189 12.98 9.29 -4.10
C TRP A 189 14.44 9.25 -3.62
N PHE A 190 14.68 9.39 -2.30
CA PHE A 190 16.02 9.30 -1.72
C PHE A 190 16.63 7.91 -1.94
N ILE A 191 15.88 6.84 -1.63
CA ILE A 191 16.33 5.45 -1.79
C ILE A 191 16.72 5.20 -3.25
N TRP A 192 15.90 5.59 -4.21
CA TRP A 192 16.14 5.31 -5.63
C TRP A 192 17.27 6.15 -6.22
N ASN A 193 17.35 7.43 -5.86
CA ASN A 193 18.26 8.36 -6.53
C ASN A 193 19.58 8.61 -5.77
N LYS A 194 19.60 8.38 -4.46
CA LYS A 194 20.75 8.75 -3.62
C LYS A 194 21.48 7.56 -3.00
N THR A 195 20.98 6.32 -3.17
CA THR A 195 21.63 5.14 -2.60
C THR A 195 22.23 4.22 -3.67
N THR A 196 23.21 3.38 -3.25
CA THR A 196 23.76 2.31 -4.09
C THR A 196 22.72 1.27 -4.47
N PHE A 197 21.72 1.04 -3.60
CA PHE A 197 20.59 0.16 -3.89
C PHE A 197 19.79 0.63 -5.10
N GLY A 198 19.43 1.92 -5.16
CA GLY A 198 18.73 2.48 -6.31
C GLY A 198 19.53 2.38 -7.61
N LYS A 199 20.83 2.72 -7.55
CA LYS A 199 21.73 2.56 -8.72
C LYS A 199 21.77 1.11 -9.21
N ASN A 200 21.87 0.14 -8.30
CA ASN A 200 21.86 -1.28 -8.64
C ASN A 200 20.52 -1.71 -9.24
N MET A 201 19.40 -1.21 -8.70
CA MET A 201 18.06 -1.46 -9.23
C MET A 201 17.96 -1.01 -10.70
N PHE A 202 18.38 0.21 -11.03
CA PHE A 202 18.36 0.70 -12.41
C PHE A 202 19.33 -0.07 -13.32
N ALA A 203 20.53 -0.45 -12.83
CA ALA A 203 21.48 -1.24 -13.59
C ALA A 203 20.91 -2.63 -13.93
N VAL A 204 20.34 -3.33 -12.93
CA VAL A 204 19.70 -4.66 -13.12
C VAL A 204 18.50 -4.57 -14.05
N GLY A 205 17.67 -3.50 -13.92
CA GLY A 205 16.52 -3.29 -14.78
C GLY A 205 16.90 -3.01 -16.24
N SER A 206 18.02 -2.34 -16.48
CA SER A 206 18.52 -2.09 -17.84
C SER A 206 19.07 -3.33 -18.51
N ASN A 207 19.96 -4.07 -17.81
CA ASN A 207 20.54 -5.33 -18.31
C ASN A 207 21.12 -6.14 -17.14
N GLN A 208 20.49 -7.27 -16.83
CA GLN A 208 20.90 -8.13 -15.72
C GLN A 208 22.29 -8.76 -15.92
N GLU A 209 22.65 -9.13 -17.17
CA GLU A 209 23.94 -9.74 -17.48
C GLU A 209 25.07 -8.72 -17.33
N ALA A 210 24.90 -7.53 -17.92
CA ALA A 210 25.88 -6.46 -17.79
C ALA A 210 26.04 -5.99 -16.33
N ALA A 211 24.97 -5.90 -15.58
CA ALA A 211 25.00 -5.58 -14.15
C ALA A 211 25.80 -6.63 -13.36
N SER A 212 25.58 -7.92 -13.65
CA SER A 212 26.28 -9.04 -13.00
C SER A 212 27.80 -8.99 -13.27
N VAL A 213 28.21 -8.77 -14.52
CA VAL A 213 29.64 -8.64 -14.90
C VAL A 213 30.27 -7.41 -14.23
N SER A 214 29.50 -6.36 -13.99
CA SER A 214 29.94 -5.16 -13.27
C SER A 214 29.95 -5.34 -11.74
N GLY A 215 29.73 -6.56 -11.21
CA GLY A 215 29.83 -6.89 -9.79
C GLY A 215 28.54 -6.60 -8.99
N VAL A 216 27.44 -6.25 -9.65
CA VAL A 216 26.14 -6.06 -8.97
C VAL A 216 25.53 -7.42 -8.64
N ASN A 217 25.14 -7.62 -7.38
CA ASN A 217 24.43 -8.82 -6.97
C ASN A 217 22.96 -8.76 -7.42
N VAL A 218 22.68 -9.32 -8.61
CA VAL A 218 21.35 -9.32 -9.24
C VAL A 218 20.30 -9.98 -8.34
N PHE A 219 20.63 -11.15 -7.74
CA PHE A 219 19.71 -11.86 -6.85
C PHE A 219 19.27 -10.97 -5.67
N LYS A 220 20.24 -10.41 -4.95
CA LYS A 220 19.97 -9.55 -3.80
C LYS A 220 19.16 -8.31 -4.20
N THR A 221 19.49 -7.72 -5.33
CA THR A 221 18.78 -6.51 -5.83
C THR A 221 17.31 -6.81 -6.12
N ILE A 222 16.99 -7.89 -6.83
CA ILE A 222 15.62 -8.29 -7.14
C ILE A 222 14.84 -8.57 -5.86
N VAL A 223 15.41 -9.36 -4.93
CA VAL A 223 14.74 -9.67 -3.65
C VAL A 223 14.45 -8.41 -2.85
N MET A 224 15.43 -7.50 -2.75
CA MET A 224 15.27 -6.26 -1.98
C MET A 224 14.21 -5.33 -2.60
N VAL A 225 14.13 -5.23 -3.93
CA VAL A 225 13.12 -4.41 -4.61
C VAL A 225 11.70 -4.91 -4.31
N HIS A 226 11.46 -6.21 -4.46
CA HIS A 226 10.15 -6.80 -4.17
C HIS A 226 9.82 -6.71 -2.66
N THR A 227 10.81 -6.88 -1.78
CA THR A 227 10.62 -6.72 -0.33
C THR A 227 10.21 -5.29 0.02
N LEU A 228 10.91 -4.29 -0.54
CA LEU A 228 10.59 -2.89 -0.35
C LEU A 228 9.20 -2.55 -0.91
N ALA A 229 8.84 -3.10 -2.08
CA ALA A 229 7.51 -2.97 -2.65
C ALA A 229 6.44 -3.54 -1.69
N GLY A 230 6.65 -4.73 -1.14
CA GLY A 230 5.76 -5.33 -0.16
C GLY A 230 5.60 -4.49 1.12
N ILE A 231 6.68 -3.88 1.61
CA ILE A 231 6.62 -2.93 2.76
C ILE A 231 5.75 -1.73 2.41
N MET A 232 5.87 -1.17 1.20
CA MET A 232 5.04 -0.05 0.75
C MET A 232 3.56 -0.45 0.62
N TYR A 233 3.27 -1.69 0.17
CA TYR A 233 1.91 -2.23 0.16
C TYR A 233 1.36 -2.39 1.59
N GLY A 234 2.22 -2.82 2.53
CA GLY A 234 1.87 -2.90 3.95
C GLY A 234 1.45 -1.56 4.54
N LEU A 235 2.24 -0.53 4.30
CA LEU A 235 1.93 0.85 4.71
C LEU A 235 0.65 1.37 4.05
N ASN A 236 0.44 1.03 2.77
CA ASN A 236 -0.80 1.40 2.08
C ASN A 236 -2.02 0.72 2.70
N GLY A 237 -1.93 -0.55 3.05
CA GLY A 237 -3.04 -1.27 3.71
C GLY A 237 -3.38 -0.69 5.07
N PHE A 238 -2.37 -0.27 5.85
CA PHE A 238 -2.58 0.46 7.10
C PHE A 238 -3.36 1.77 6.86
N ILE A 239 -3.01 2.55 5.85
CA ILE A 239 -3.71 3.79 5.51
C ILE A 239 -5.14 3.51 5.04
N GLU A 240 -5.31 2.52 4.16
CA GLU A 240 -6.58 2.21 3.50
C GLU A 240 -7.63 1.72 4.49
N ALA A 241 -7.27 0.88 5.46
CA ALA A 241 -8.16 0.42 6.52
C ALA A 241 -8.75 1.59 7.33
N ALA A 242 -7.91 2.56 7.71
CA ALA A 242 -8.37 3.76 8.42
C ALA A 242 -9.20 4.68 7.53
N ARG A 243 -8.82 4.83 6.25
CA ARG A 243 -9.52 5.68 5.28
C ARG A 243 -10.95 5.21 5.03
N LEU A 244 -11.13 3.93 4.83
CA LEU A 244 -12.43 3.30 4.58
C LEU A 244 -13.23 3.05 5.87
N ARG A 245 -12.57 3.03 7.04
CA ARG A 245 -13.15 2.68 8.35
C ARG A 245 -13.74 1.27 8.42
N SER A 246 -13.51 0.48 7.40
CA SER A 246 -13.91 -0.92 7.29
C SER A 246 -12.98 -1.66 6.35
N VAL A 247 -12.84 -2.95 6.55
CA VAL A 247 -12.06 -3.82 5.64
C VAL A 247 -12.97 -4.94 5.17
N ASN A 248 -13.02 -5.14 3.86
CA ASN A 248 -13.78 -6.17 3.18
C ASN A 248 -12.87 -7.25 2.62
N GLN A 249 -13.44 -8.41 2.28
CA GLN A 249 -12.72 -9.53 1.66
C GLN A 249 -12.33 -9.27 0.18
N ALA A 250 -12.93 -8.25 -0.45
CA ALA A 250 -12.81 -7.98 -1.88
C ALA A 250 -11.44 -7.40 -2.28
#